data_572731766dea8ec8f0914daa12e0ae1b
#
_entry.id   572731766dea8ec8f0914daa12e0ae1b
#
_cell.length_a   1.000
_cell.length_b   1.000
_cell.length_c   1.000
_cell.angle_alpha   90.00
_cell.angle_beta   90.00
_cell.angle_gamma   90.00
#
_symmetry.space_group_name_H-M   'P 1'
#
loop_
_entity.id
_entity.type
_entity.pdbx_description
1 polymer ?
#
loop_
_entity_poly.entity_id
_entity_poly.type
_entity_poly.pdbx_seq_one_letter_code
_entity_poly.pdbx_strand_id
1 'polypeptide(L)'
;MKPVPAPAMPRFRLPLVAAALLLSSVLFPGEAGAEWGLEITPYVGYAIGGSFTDNATGADLDVQEGGSYGLVLDLPDTPETQYELFYGLQRTKVTGGGTFGGETLFDLDIHYLHLGGTYLFTGEKVRPFLSGGLGATHFVPHGSGLDRKTYFSVSLGGGVKIPISGHVGLRFEGRGFMTILPDSTEIFCVSSGGAACNVKVQGDVLGQVLLMAGITFSL
;
A
#
# COMPACT_ATOMS: atom_id res chain seq x y z
N MET A 1 -52.72 -0.24 -17.58
CA MET A 1 -51.34 -0.68 -17.70
C MET A 1 -50.87 -1.13 -16.31
N LYS A 2 -50.60 -2.43 -16.12
CA LYS A 2 -50.10 -2.96 -14.83
C LYS A 2 -48.59 -2.84 -14.83
N PRO A 3 -47.94 -2.45 -13.69
CA PRO A 3 -46.48 -2.38 -13.62
C PRO A 3 -45.89 -3.79 -13.58
N VAL A 4 -44.80 -3.98 -14.36
CA VAL A 4 -44.02 -5.22 -14.41
C VAL A 4 -43.07 -5.24 -13.16
N PRO A 5 -43.04 -6.33 -12.41
CA PRO A 5 -42.12 -6.44 -11.26
C PRO A 5 -40.68 -6.64 -11.73
N ALA A 6 -39.73 -5.90 -11.11
CA ALA A 6 -38.31 -6.02 -11.33
C ALA A 6 -37.74 -7.39 -10.86
N PRO A 7 -36.78 -7.97 -11.58
CA PRO A 7 -36.18 -9.25 -11.18
C PRO A 7 -35.30 -9.08 -9.93
N ALA A 8 -35.47 -10.00 -8.98
CA ALA A 8 -34.68 -10.07 -7.77
C ALA A 8 -33.24 -10.55 -8.09
N MET A 9 -32.25 -9.75 -7.72
CA MET A 9 -30.82 -10.13 -7.81
C MET A 9 -30.48 -11.22 -6.78
N PRO A 10 -29.79 -12.29 -7.16
CA PRO A 10 -29.32 -13.30 -6.22
C PRO A 10 -28.27 -12.71 -5.27
N ARG A 11 -28.53 -12.80 -3.98
CA ARG A 11 -27.56 -12.48 -2.93
C ARG A 11 -26.49 -13.58 -2.91
N PHE A 12 -25.31 -13.29 -3.47
CA PHE A 12 -24.14 -14.16 -3.34
C PHE A 12 -23.68 -14.12 -1.87
N ARG A 13 -24.06 -15.13 -1.11
CA ARG A 13 -23.46 -15.43 0.19
C ARG A 13 -22.16 -16.16 -0.09
N LEU A 14 -21.00 -15.47 -0.04
CA LEU A 14 -19.70 -16.14 0.03
C LEU A 14 -19.69 -16.98 1.31
N PRO A 15 -19.38 -18.27 1.23
CA PRO A 15 -19.29 -19.12 2.42
C PRO A 15 -18.02 -18.71 3.21
N LEU A 16 -18.22 -18.29 4.45
CA LEU A 16 -17.20 -18.08 5.47
C LEU A 16 -16.32 -19.33 5.75
N VAL A 17 -16.62 -20.43 5.11
CA VAL A 17 -15.93 -21.72 5.25
C VAL A 17 -14.59 -21.76 4.50
N ALA A 18 -14.40 -20.94 3.46
CA ALA A 18 -13.16 -20.94 2.69
C ALA A 18 -11.98 -20.26 3.43
N ALA A 19 -12.24 -19.34 4.35
CA ALA A 19 -11.20 -18.69 5.14
C ALA A 19 -10.67 -19.58 6.28
N ALA A 20 -11.47 -20.54 6.77
CA ALA A 20 -11.07 -21.44 7.85
C ALA A 20 -10.18 -22.59 7.36
N LEU A 21 -10.25 -22.98 6.08
CA LEU A 21 -9.45 -24.07 5.52
C LEU A 21 -8.02 -23.67 5.15
N LEU A 22 -7.73 -22.39 5.01
CA LEU A 22 -6.36 -21.89 4.78
C LEU A 22 -5.56 -21.70 6.08
N LEU A 23 -6.22 -21.63 7.24
CA LEU A 23 -5.54 -21.51 8.54
C LEU A 23 -5.15 -22.86 9.15
N SER A 24 -5.70 -23.98 8.68
CA SER A 24 -5.45 -25.31 9.25
C SER A 24 -4.22 -26.03 8.69
N SER A 25 -3.59 -25.53 7.63
CA SER A 25 -2.39 -26.14 7.03
C SER A 25 -1.06 -25.61 7.59
N VAL A 26 -1.08 -24.65 8.52
CA VAL A 26 0.13 -24.06 9.13
C VAL A 26 0.53 -24.76 10.44
N LEU A 27 -0.23 -25.77 10.90
CA LEU A 27 0.03 -26.50 12.16
C LEU A 27 0.58 -27.92 11.91
N PHE A 28 1.61 -28.06 11.06
CA PHE A 28 2.41 -29.28 11.06
C PHE A 28 3.77 -28.99 11.69
N PRO A 29 4.13 -29.63 12.79
CA PRO A 29 5.51 -29.67 13.27
C PRO A 29 6.30 -30.60 12.35
N GLY A 30 6.89 -30.09 11.31
CA GLY A 30 7.88 -30.75 10.49
C GLY A 30 9.27 -30.58 11.12
N GLU A 31 10.00 -31.64 11.14
CA GLU A 31 11.30 -31.90 11.77
C GLU A 31 12.36 -30.79 11.64
N ALA A 32 13.16 -30.72 12.69
CA ALA A 32 14.32 -29.87 12.93
C ALA A 32 15.20 -29.60 11.70
N GLY A 33 15.32 -28.30 11.32
CA GLY A 33 16.32 -27.91 10.33
C GLY A 33 16.28 -26.49 9.81
N ALA A 34 15.18 -25.80 9.89
CA ALA A 34 15.10 -24.35 9.65
C ALA A 34 14.02 -23.81 10.59
N GLU A 35 14.37 -22.94 11.49
CA GLU A 35 13.37 -22.14 12.22
C GLU A 35 12.72 -21.23 11.19
N TRP A 36 11.64 -21.68 10.59
CA TRP A 36 10.76 -20.91 9.72
C TRP A 36 9.97 -19.92 10.60
N GLY A 37 10.70 -19.02 11.25
CA GLY A 37 10.10 -18.02 12.11
C GLY A 37 9.46 -16.93 11.28
N LEU A 38 8.13 -16.96 11.12
CA LEU A 38 7.39 -15.83 10.53
C LEU A 38 7.57 -14.60 11.41
N GLU A 39 8.04 -13.51 10.84
CA GLU A 39 8.10 -12.21 11.51
C GLU A 39 6.89 -11.38 11.09
N ILE A 40 6.17 -10.84 12.07
CA ILE A 40 5.01 -9.96 11.87
C ILE A 40 5.36 -8.61 12.46
N THR A 41 5.35 -7.57 11.62
CA THR A 41 5.69 -6.20 12.03
C THR A 41 4.54 -5.24 11.73
N PRO A 42 3.60 -5.02 12.67
CA PRO A 42 2.73 -3.85 12.61
C PRO A 42 3.56 -2.58 12.75
N TYR A 43 3.22 -1.57 11.96
CA TYR A 43 3.95 -0.30 11.95
C TYR A 43 3.03 0.91 11.90
N VAL A 44 3.56 2.04 12.34
CA VAL A 44 3.06 3.38 12.09
C VAL A 44 4.14 4.19 11.38
N GLY A 45 3.74 5.15 10.56
CA GLY A 45 4.67 5.93 9.78
C GLY A 45 4.09 7.25 9.31
N TYR A 46 4.89 7.98 8.56
CA TYR A 46 4.52 9.22 7.93
C TYR A 46 4.98 9.20 6.47
N ALA A 47 4.04 9.39 5.55
CA ALA A 47 4.29 9.40 4.12
C ALA A 47 4.45 10.85 3.63
N ILE A 48 5.48 11.07 2.82
CA ILE A 48 5.91 12.37 2.33
C ILE A 48 5.96 12.31 0.81
N GLY A 49 5.55 13.40 0.18
CA GLY A 49 5.65 13.58 -1.26
C GLY A 49 4.52 12.93 -2.03
N GLY A 50 4.54 13.17 -3.31
CA GLY A 50 3.56 12.79 -4.29
C GLY A 50 2.95 14.02 -4.93
N SER A 51 3.37 14.31 -6.16
CA SER A 51 2.72 15.31 -7.02
C SER A 51 2.52 14.71 -8.40
N PHE A 52 1.51 15.16 -9.08
CA PHE A 52 1.25 14.84 -10.47
C PHE A 52 0.68 16.06 -11.19
N THR A 53 1.02 16.22 -12.47
CA THR A 53 0.57 17.36 -13.25
C THR A 53 -0.72 17.00 -14.00
N ASP A 54 -1.74 17.84 -13.87
CA ASP A 54 -2.95 17.73 -14.68
C ASP A 54 -2.70 18.28 -16.09
N ASN A 55 -2.73 17.42 -17.08
CA ASN A 55 -2.48 17.82 -18.48
C ASN A 55 -3.58 18.69 -19.10
N ALA A 56 -4.77 18.70 -18.53
CA ALA A 56 -5.86 19.52 -19.06
C ALA A 56 -5.69 20.99 -18.67
N THR A 57 -5.18 21.24 -17.47
CA THR A 57 -5.04 22.58 -16.90
C THR A 57 -3.59 23.00 -16.73
N GLY A 58 -2.62 22.07 -16.79
CA GLY A 58 -1.22 22.31 -16.46
C GLY A 58 -1.00 22.59 -14.97
N ALA A 59 -1.97 22.30 -14.12
CA ALA A 59 -1.89 22.52 -12.69
C ALA A 59 -1.24 21.32 -12.00
N ASP A 60 -0.34 21.57 -11.05
CA ASP A 60 0.19 20.54 -10.18
C ASP A 60 -0.84 20.21 -9.09
N LEU A 61 -1.06 18.91 -8.91
CA LEU A 61 -1.90 18.34 -7.86
C LEU A 61 -0.98 17.66 -6.85
N ASP A 62 -1.09 18.08 -5.61
CA ASP A 62 -0.25 17.56 -4.54
C ASP A 62 -1.01 16.60 -3.65
N VAL A 63 -0.43 15.43 -3.43
CA VAL A 63 -0.85 14.49 -2.39
C VAL A 63 -0.26 14.99 -1.08
N GLN A 64 -1.12 15.39 -0.16
CA GLN A 64 -0.66 15.89 1.13
C GLN A 64 0.08 14.80 1.90
N GLU A 65 1.07 15.21 2.65
CA GLU A 65 1.74 14.37 3.62
C GLU A 65 0.75 13.86 4.65
N GLY A 66 0.96 12.64 5.14
CA GLY A 66 -0.01 12.08 6.08
C GLY A 66 0.47 10.86 6.82
N GLY A 67 -0.29 10.53 7.88
CA GLY A 67 -0.06 9.32 8.65
C GLY A 67 -0.30 8.07 7.82
N SER A 68 0.57 7.09 8.01
CA SER A 68 0.47 5.76 7.40
C SER A 68 0.58 4.69 8.48
N TYR A 69 -0.09 3.57 8.27
CA TYR A 69 0.01 2.40 9.13
C TYR A 69 -0.19 1.14 8.31
N GLY A 70 0.31 0.04 8.80
CA GLY A 70 0.24 -1.21 8.05
C GLY A 70 0.93 -2.37 8.73
N LEU A 71 1.29 -3.34 7.91
CA LEU A 71 1.84 -4.61 8.33
C LEU A 71 2.94 -5.05 7.37
N VAL A 72 4.04 -5.52 7.92
CA VAL A 72 5.07 -6.25 7.16
C VAL A 72 5.10 -7.67 7.67
N LEU A 73 5.07 -8.63 6.77
CA LEU A 73 5.27 -10.05 7.04
C LEU A 73 6.57 -10.46 6.35
N ASP A 74 7.53 -10.91 7.15
CA ASP A 74 8.80 -11.43 6.65
C ASP A 74 8.87 -12.93 6.92
N LEU A 75 9.18 -13.71 5.88
CA LEU A 75 9.45 -15.14 5.97
C LEU A 75 10.92 -15.35 5.71
N PRO A 76 11.74 -15.71 6.74
CA PRO A 76 13.14 -16.00 6.59
C PRO A 76 13.39 -17.13 5.59
N ASP A 77 14.33 -16.94 4.68
CA ASP A 77 14.81 -17.94 3.72
C ASP A 77 16.23 -18.39 4.05
N THR A 78 17.11 -17.41 4.31
CA THR A 78 18.46 -17.61 4.81
C THR A 78 18.73 -16.68 5.99
N PRO A 79 19.89 -16.78 6.68
CA PRO A 79 20.26 -15.81 7.73
C PRO A 79 20.32 -14.36 7.24
N GLU A 80 20.52 -14.14 5.94
CA GLU A 80 20.63 -12.81 5.34
C GLU A 80 19.41 -12.42 4.49
N THR A 81 18.53 -13.35 4.11
CA THR A 81 17.44 -13.07 3.18
C THR A 81 16.07 -13.47 3.73
N GLN A 82 15.07 -12.64 3.46
CA GLN A 82 13.68 -12.88 3.83
C GLN A 82 12.78 -12.55 2.64
N TYR A 83 11.75 -13.36 2.41
CA TYR A 83 10.62 -12.95 1.57
C TYR A 83 9.75 -11.98 2.36
N GLU A 84 9.26 -10.96 1.70
CA GLU A 84 8.48 -9.90 2.35
C GLU A 84 7.14 -9.70 1.68
N LEU A 85 6.07 -9.64 2.46
CA LEU A 85 4.78 -9.09 2.07
C LEU A 85 4.55 -7.80 2.85
N PHE A 86 4.47 -6.70 2.12
CA PHE A 86 4.22 -5.37 2.67
C PHE A 86 2.79 -4.94 2.36
N TYR A 87 2.06 -4.48 3.37
CA TYR A 87 0.79 -3.78 3.24
C TYR A 87 0.84 -2.46 3.98
N GLY A 88 0.46 -1.37 3.31
CA GLY A 88 0.38 -0.02 3.87
C GLY A 88 -0.91 0.70 3.50
N LEU A 89 -1.41 1.49 4.42
CA LEU A 89 -2.51 2.42 4.21
C LEU A 89 -2.10 3.81 4.64
N GLN A 90 -2.17 4.75 3.71
CA GLN A 90 -2.01 6.19 3.96
C GLN A 90 -3.36 6.86 3.82
N ARG A 91 -3.74 7.68 4.80
CA ARG A 91 -4.87 8.59 4.71
C ARG A 91 -4.37 9.98 4.43
N THR A 92 -4.81 10.55 3.32
CA THR A 92 -4.30 11.82 2.83
C THR A 92 -5.40 12.64 2.16
N LYS A 93 -5.04 13.81 1.64
CA LYS A 93 -5.91 14.70 0.89
C LYS A 93 -5.20 15.10 -0.40
N VAL A 94 -5.98 15.32 -1.43
CA VAL A 94 -5.50 15.91 -2.66
C VAL A 94 -5.81 17.39 -2.63
N THR A 95 -4.77 18.21 -2.82
CA THR A 95 -4.89 19.67 -2.92
C THR A 95 -4.52 20.14 -4.31
N GLY A 96 -5.26 21.12 -4.81
CA GLY A 96 -4.96 21.76 -6.08
C GLY A 96 -3.90 22.85 -5.90
N GLY A 97 -2.78 22.73 -6.64
CA GLY A 97 -1.78 23.80 -6.76
C GLY A 97 -2.21 24.89 -7.74
N GLY A 98 -1.48 25.97 -7.82
CA GLY A 98 -1.64 27.04 -8.82
C GLY A 98 -3.03 27.69 -8.82
N THR A 99 -3.83 27.42 -9.84
CA THR A 99 -5.15 28.03 -10.05
C THR A 99 -6.19 27.71 -8.96
N PHE A 100 -6.01 26.60 -8.24
CA PHE A 100 -6.90 26.15 -7.17
C PHE A 100 -6.51 26.67 -5.78
N GLY A 101 -5.44 27.47 -5.68
CA GLY A 101 -5.08 28.18 -4.46
C GLY A 101 -4.76 27.33 -3.22
N GLY A 102 -4.45 26.05 -3.40
CA GLY A 102 -4.18 25.13 -2.29
C GLY A 102 -5.43 24.58 -1.61
N GLU A 103 -6.62 24.73 -2.20
CA GLU A 103 -7.87 24.15 -1.67
C GLU A 103 -7.82 22.63 -1.68
N THR A 104 -8.36 22.01 -0.62
CA THR A 104 -8.56 20.56 -0.57
C THR A 104 -9.68 20.16 -1.53
N LEU A 105 -9.36 19.30 -2.50
CA LEU A 105 -10.30 18.83 -3.49
C LEU A 105 -11.12 17.64 -2.97
N PHE A 106 -10.46 16.65 -2.36
CA PHE A 106 -11.10 15.47 -1.76
C PHE A 106 -10.13 14.72 -0.84
N ASP A 107 -10.69 13.88 0.03
CA ASP A 107 -9.92 12.94 0.84
C ASP A 107 -9.56 11.70 0.00
N LEU A 108 -8.38 11.13 0.23
CA LEU A 108 -7.84 10.01 -0.52
C LEU A 108 -7.20 8.98 0.41
N ASP A 109 -7.63 7.71 0.30
CA ASP A 109 -6.92 6.59 0.90
C ASP A 109 -6.04 5.93 -0.16
N ILE A 110 -4.76 5.72 0.17
CA ILE A 110 -3.79 5.06 -0.69
C ILE A 110 -3.37 3.76 -0.01
N HIS A 111 -3.66 2.64 -0.67
CA HIS A 111 -3.25 1.31 -0.22
C HIS A 111 -2.08 0.82 -1.06
N TYR A 112 -1.05 0.32 -0.40
CA TYR A 112 0.09 -0.37 -1.01
C TYR A 112 0.04 -1.84 -0.66
N LEU A 113 0.19 -2.71 -1.67
CA LEU A 113 0.37 -4.14 -1.47
C LEU A 113 1.54 -4.59 -2.34
N HIS A 114 2.65 -4.95 -1.70
CA HIS A 114 3.89 -5.34 -2.38
C HIS A 114 4.37 -6.69 -1.90
N LEU A 115 4.84 -7.50 -2.83
CA LEU A 115 5.57 -8.74 -2.58
C LEU A 115 7.03 -8.53 -3.00
N GLY A 116 7.96 -8.96 -2.16
CA GLY A 116 9.37 -8.73 -2.41
C GLY A 116 10.27 -9.47 -1.45
N GLY A 117 11.35 -8.82 -1.05
CA GLY A 117 12.30 -9.39 -0.10
C GLY A 117 13.11 -8.35 0.64
N THR A 118 13.73 -8.82 1.70
CA THR A 118 14.64 -8.06 2.55
C THR A 118 15.98 -8.75 2.59
N TYR A 119 17.05 -7.99 2.41
CA TYR A 119 18.43 -8.43 2.62
C TYR A 119 18.98 -7.81 3.89
N LEU A 120 19.37 -8.66 4.85
CA LEU A 120 19.86 -8.29 6.17
C LEU A 120 21.39 -8.34 6.20
N PHE A 121 22.01 -7.25 6.58
CA PHE A 121 23.46 -7.23 6.81
C PHE A 121 23.80 -7.82 8.18
N THR A 122 25.03 -8.27 8.32
CA THR A 122 25.52 -8.83 9.57
C THR A 122 25.54 -7.79 10.69
N GLY A 123 25.02 -8.14 11.86
CA GLY A 123 25.01 -7.27 13.04
C GLY A 123 24.42 -8.00 14.25
N GLU A 124 25.06 -7.90 15.42
CA GLU A 124 24.60 -8.58 16.63
C GLU A 124 23.47 -7.83 17.35
N LYS A 125 23.60 -6.51 17.50
CA LYS A 125 22.66 -5.66 18.24
C LYS A 125 21.74 -4.85 17.32
N VAL A 126 22.26 -4.50 16.16
CA VAL A 126 21.53 -3.75 15.13
C VAL A 126 21.82 -4.39 13.79
N ARG A 127 20.79 -4.80 13.08
CA ARG A 127 20.90 -5.42 11.77
C ARG A 127 20.38 -4.45 10.71
N PRO A 128 21.26 -3.74 9.99
CA PRO A 128 20.86 -2.95 8.84
C PRO A 128 20.25 -3.87 7.77
N PHE A 129 19.35 -3.32 6.96
CA PHE A 129 18.76 -4.07 5.86
C PHE A 129 18.42 -3.19 4.66
N LEU A 130 18.30 -3.83 3.51
CA LEU A 130 17.67 -3.28 2.31
C LEU A 130 16.43 -4.11 2.00
N SER A 131 15.37 -3.45 1.55
CA SER A 131 14.12 -4.08 1.16
C SER A 131 13.72 -3.62 -0.23
N GLY A 132 13.01 -4.46 -0.95
CA GLY A 132 12.47 -4.12 -2.27
C GLY A 132 11.29 -4.99 -2.62
N GLY A 133 10.35 -4.44 -3.40
CA GLY A 133 9.15 -5.17 -3.77
C GLY A 133 8.48 -4.60 -5.00
N LEU A 134 7.67 -5.47 -5.62
CA LEU A 134 6.79 -5.18 -6.73
C LEU A 134 5.35 -5.39 -6.27
N GLY A 135 4.42 -4.60 -6.75
CA GLY A 135 3.05 -4.74 -6.33
C GLY A 135 2.09 -3.74 -6.94
N ALA A 136 1.13 -3.33 -6.17
CA ALA A 136 0.09 -2.42 -6.62
C ALA A 136 -0.17 -1.32 -5.59
N THR A 137 -0.46 -0.13 -6.13
CA THR A 137 -1.02 0.99 -5.39
C THR A 137 -2.49 1.13 -5.77
N HIS A 138 -3.37 1.09 -4.78
CA HIS A 138 -4.81 1.22 -4.95
C HIS A 138 -5.29 2.53 -4.32
N PHE A 139 -5.83 3.41 -5.15
CA PHE A 139 -6.35 4.71 -4.77
C PHE A 139 -7.86 4.61 -4.51
N VAL A 140 -8.30 5.08 -3.36
CA VAL A 140 -9.70 5.12 -2.95
C VAL A 140 -10.06 6.58 -2.60
N PRO A 141 -10.51 7.37 -3.59
CA PRO A 141 -10.97 8.73 -3.34
C PRO A 141 -12.32 8.72 -2.60
N HIS A 142 -12.48 9.65 -1.67
CA HIS A 142 -13.72 9.86 -0.94
C HIS A 142 -14.47 11.05 -1.54
N GLY A 143 -15.48 10.76 -2.36
CA GLY A 143 -16.33 11.76 -3.02
C GLY A 143 -17.37 11.11 -3.93
N SER A 144 -18.45 11.81 -4.18
CA SER A 144 -19.52 11.33 -5.07
C SER A 144 -19.02 11.29 -6.51
N GLY A 145 -19.05 10.11 -7.13
CA GLY A 145 -18.71 9.94 -8.55
C GLY A 145 -17.22 9.75 -8.84
N LEU A 146 -16.36 9.61 -7.84
CA LEU A 146 -14.95 9.33 -8.03
C LEU A 146 -14.69 7.82 -8.09
N ASP A 147 -13.95 7.36 -9.10
CA ASP A 147 -13.62 5.96 -9.31
C ASP A 147 -12.35 5.54 -8.57
N ARG A 148 -12.38 4.32 -8.03
CA ARG A 148 -11.19 3.67 -7.46
C ARG A 148 -10.30 3.18 -8.59
N LYS A 149 -8.99 3.33 -8.45
CA LYS A 149 -8.01 2.92 -9.46
C LYS A 149 -6.87 2.13 -8.82
N THR A 150 -6.36 1.16 -9.56
CA THR A 150 -5.21 0.35 -9.13
C THR A 150 -4.13 0.42 -10.20
N TYR A 151 -2.92 0.71 -9.78
CA TYR A 151 -1.75 0.82 -10.66
C TYR A 151 -0.62 -0.06 -10.18
N PHE A 152 0.21 -0.49 -11.12
CA PHE A 152 1.45 -1.18 -10.79
C PHE A 152 2.41 -0.23 -10.08
N SER A 153 3.08 -0.75 -9.06
CA SER A 153 4.07 0.01 -8.33
C SER A 153 5.25 -0.84 -7.89
N VAL A 154 6.37 -0.16 -7.68
CA VAL A 154 7.60 -0.76 -7.14
C VAL A 154 7.99 -0.03 -5.86
N SER A 155 8.68 -0.71 -4.96
CA SER A 155 9.23 -0.09 -3.76
C SER A 155 10.67 -0.49 -3.53
N LEU A 156 11.42 0.44 -2.96
CA LEU A 156 12.79 0.22 -2.48
C LEU A 156 12.93 0.90 -1.13
N GLY A 157 13.49 0.20 -0.16
CA GLY A 157 13.65 0.70 1.18
C GLY A 157 14.94 0.26 1.83
N GLY A 158 15.17 0.79 3.01
CA GLY A 158 16.26 0.39 3.86
C GLY A 158 16.05 0.88 5.28
N GLY A 159 16.67 0.17 6.21
CA GLY A 159 16.44 0.45 7.61
C GLY A 159 17.30 -0.38 8.54
N VAL A 160 16.81 -0.48 9.76
CA VAL A 160 17.47 -1.29 10.81
C VAL A 160 16.44 -2.13 11.56
N LYS A 161 16.79 -3.36 11.83
CA LYS A 161 16.10 -4.25 12.79
C LYS A 161 16.94 -4.32 14.08
N ILE A 162 16.30 -4.12 15.23
CA ILE A 162 16.93 -4.13 16.55
C ILE A 162 16.25 -5.23 17.37
N PRO A 163 16.87 -6.40 17.56
CA PRO A 163 16.33 -7.44 18.42
C PRO A 163 16.36 -6.97 19.89
N ILE A 164 15.21 -7.10 20.57
CA ILE A 164 15.09 -6.79 22.01
C ILE A 164 15.11 -8.10 22.83
N SER A 165 14.42 -9.12 22.34
CA SER A 165 14.38 -10.45 22.93
C SER A 165 14.30 -11.50 21.82
N GLY A 166 14.29 -12.79 22.18
CA GLY A 166 14.21 -13.87 21.18
C GLY A 166 12.98 -13.81 20.27
N HIS A 167 11.90 -13.13 20.67
CA HIS A 167 10.64 -13.08 19.94
C HIS A 167 10.16 -11.65 19.61
N VAL A 168 10.87 -10.62 20.09
CA VAL A 168 10.45 -9.21 19.92
C VAL A 168 11.63 -8.37 19.47
N GLY A 169 11.39 -7.54 18.45
CA GLY A 169 12.32 -6.57 17.93
C GLY A 169 11.65 -5.24 17.56
N LEU A 170 12.47 -4.29 17.16
CA LEU A 170 12.03 -3.02 16.54
C LEU A 170 12.51 -2.98 15.10
N ARG A 171 11.69 -2.41 14.23
CA ARG A 171 12.02 -2.11 12.84
C ARG A 171 11.85 -0.63 12.59
N PHE A 172 12.88 0.01 12.05
CA PHE A 172 12.85 1.38 11.53
C PHE A 172 13.23 1.33 10.06
N GLU A 173 12.41 1.95 9.21
CA GLU A 173 12.61 1.87 7.76
C GLU A 173 12.20 3.16 7.08
N GLY A 174 12.98 3.57 6.05
CA GLY A 174 12.58 4.51 5.02
C GLY A 174 12.34 3.76 3.72
N ARG A 175 11.14 3.90 3.12
CA ARG A 175 10.75 3.20 1.91
C ARG A 175 10.21 4.17 0.88
N GLY A 176 10.79 4.16 -0.32
CA GLY A 176 10.30 4.86 -1.49
C GLY A 176 9.34 3.98 -2.30
N PHE A 177 8.26 4.57 -2.77
CA PHE A 177 7.31 3.96 -3.70
C PHE A 177 7.32 4.72 -5.00
N MET A 178 7.24 4.00 -6.11
CA MET A 178 7.09 4.53 -7.45
C MET A 178 5.88 3.85 -8.09
N THR A 179 4.79 4.60 -8.25
CA THR A 179 3.56 4.13 -8.89
C THR A 179 3.53 4.61 -10.33
N ILE A 180 3.40 3.67 -11.27
CA ILE A 180 3.40 3.95 -12.71
C ILE A 180 1.97 4.26 -13.13
N LEU A 181 1.75 5.48 -13.59
CA LEU A 181 0.48 5.95 -14.11
C LEU A 181 0.54 5.90 -15.64
N PRO A 182 -0.28 5.06 -16.33
CA PRO A 182 -0.28 5.00 -17.79
C PRO A 182 -0.68 6.32 -18.42
N ASP A 183 -0.14 6.61 -19.62
CA ASP A 183 -0.55 7.76 -20.44
C ASP A 183 -2.06 7.78 -20.66
N SER A 184 -2.65 8.96 -20.63
CA SER A 184 -4.10 9.19 -20.79
C SER A 184 -4.99 8.54 -19.71
N THR A 185 -4.47 8.24 -18.55
CA THR A 185 -5.29 7.76 -17.45
C THR A 185 -6.12 8.89 -16.87
N GLU A 186 -7.43 8.76 -17.03
CA GLU A 186 -8.39 9.61 -16.30
C GLU A 186 -8.42 9.14 -14.84
N ILE A 187 -7.72 9.91 -13.97
CA ILE A 187 -7.65 9.59 -12.55
C ILE A 187 -8.89 10.12 -11.91
N PHE A 188 -9.82 10.05 -11.57
CA PHE A 188 -10.97 10.67 -10.90
C PHE A 188 -11.99 11.30 -11.87
N CYS A 189 -12.70 10.45 -12.61
CA CYS A 189 -13.82 10.86 -13.43
C CYS A 189 -15.13 10.88 -12.66
N VAL A 190 -15.84 11.99 -12.69
CA VAL A 190 -17.24 12.07 -12.22
C VAL A 190 -18.17 11.61 -13.34
N SER A 191 -18.72 10.41 -13.22
CA SER A 191 -19.72 9.83 -14.14
C SER A 191 -21.13 10.17 -13.69
N SER A 192 -21.58 11.42 -13.83
CA SER A 192 -23.04 11.69 -13.87
C SER A 192 -23.33 13.07 -14.44
N GLY A 193 -23.85 13.10 -15.65
CA GLY A 193 -24.59 14.27 -16.14
C GLY A 193 -23.74 15.44 -16.62
N GLY A 194 -22.76 15.21 -17.50
CA GLY A 194 -22.22 16.31 -18.36
C GLY A 194 -21.04 17.09 -17.80
N ALA A 195 -20.41 16.66 -16.75
CA ALA A 195 -19.13 17.23 -16.31
C ALA A 195 -17.97 16.45 -16.93
N ALA A 196 -17.12 17.13 -17.68
CA ALA A 196 -15.93 16.56 -18.30
C ALA A 196 -14.98 16.04 -17.23
N CYS A 197 -14.43 14.83 -17.45
CA CYS A 197 -13.23 14.37 -16.77
C CYS A 197 -12.08 15.28 -17.13
N ASN A 198 -11.59 16.07 -16.21
CA ASN A 198 -10.60 17.08 -16.52
C ASN A 198 -9.20 16.79 -15.96
N VAL A 199 -9.00 15.67 -15.25
CA VAL A 199 -7.67 15.30 -14.78
C VAL A 199 -7.13 14.20 -15.70
N LYS A 200 -6.41 14.58 -16.74
CA LYS A 200 -5.63 13.69 -17.58
C LYS A 200 -4.18 13.75 -17.13
N VAL A 201 -3.69 12.68 -16.57
CA VAL A 201 -2.27 12.55 -16.22
C VAL A 201 -1.53 11.96 -17.41
N GLN A 202 -0.44 12.60 -17.82
CA GLN A 202 0.43 12.11 -18.87
C GLN A 202 1.50 11.25 -18.22
N GLY A 203 1.49 9.93 -18.46
CA GLY A 203 2.59 8.99 -18.25
C GLY A 203 3.51 9.24 -17.06
N ASP A 204 2.97 9.65 -15.92
CA ASP A 204 3.75 10.12 -14.81
C ASP A 204 4.03 8.99 -13.80
N VAL A 205 5.12 9.16 -13.07
CA VAL A 205 5.46 8.32 -11.93
C VAL A 205 5.14 9.09 -10.67
N LEU A 206 4.18 8.59 -9.88
CA LEU A 206 3.93 9.11 -8.55
C LEU A 206 4.98 8.55 -7.59
N GLY A 207 5.89 9.40 -7.12
CA GLY A 207 6.91 9.08 -6.13
C GLY A 207 6.47 9.47 -4.73
N GLN A 208 6.56 8.54 -3.76
CA GLN A 208 6.29 8.81 -2.34
C GLN A 208 7.35 8.17 -1.47
N VAL A 209 7.62 8.77 -0.31
CA VAL A 209 8.55 8.23 0.69
C VAL A 209 7.80 8.02 2.01
N LEU A 210 7.89 6.83 2.56
CA LEU A 210 7.36 6.45 3.87
C LEU A 210 8.50 6.30 4.85
N LEU A 211 8.44 7.01 5.96
CA LEU A 211 9.27 6.76 7.15
C LEU A 211 8.41 6.02 8.17
N MET A 212 8.86 4.85 8.61
CA MET A 212 8.06 4.01 9.49
C MET A 212 8.85 3.42 10.67
N ALA A 213 8.12 3.16 11.74
CA ALA A 213 8.60 2.44 12.93
C ALA A 213 7.59 1.36 13.31
N GLY A 214 8.06 0.16 13.60
CA GLY A 214 7.24 -0.99 13.94
C GLY A 214 7.84 -1.87 15.02
N ILE A 215 6.99 -2.73 15.58
CA ILE A 215 7.39 -3.77 16.52
C ILE A 215 7.31 -5.10 15.78
N THR A 216 8.43 -5.82 15.73
CA THR A 216 8.51 -7.13 15.09
C THR A 216 8.27 -8.22 16.13
N PHE A 217 7.37 -9.15 15.81
CA PHE A 217 7.12 -10.37 16.56
C PHE A 217 7.58 -11.56 15.73
N SER A 218 8.50 -12.37 16.25
CA SER A 218 8.98 -13.61 15.63
C SER A 218 8.27 -14.80 16.26
N LEU A 219 7.62 -15.61 15.42
CA LEU A 219 6.81 -16.79 15.80
C LEU A 219 7.60 -18.08 15.63
#